data_7aaee604e45ab2f2e1cbad20a0e88ca0
#
_entry.id   7aaee604e45ab2f2e1cbad20a0e88ca0
#
_cell.length_a   1.000
_cell.length_b   1.000
_cell.length_c   1.000
_cell.angle_alpha   90.00
_cell.angle_beta   90.00
_cell.angle_gamma   90.00
#
_symmetry.space_group_name_H-M   'P 1'
#
loop_
_entity.id
_entity.type
_entity.pdbx_description
1 polymer ?
#
loop_
_entity_poly.entity_id
_entity_poly.type
_entity_poly.pdbx_seq_one_letter_code
_entity_poly.pdbx_strand_id
1 'polypeptide(L)'
;STNDLTSLCYTFPYGNKVRLLTRRYIPEFQLNNVANKNRAMYRNWVRSGWLIATEGDCIDYDKIRDDILKDAERFNIKMTGFDVWNATHLRTQLQAAGLEVEPFPQTYQRFSPVAKSAEVLINRQMIEHNGDPVLAWALSNVVMETDANANIKPNKKKAANKIDSAVAFLMSFGTYQLEYGDLIFELSEEHKQALEEFNGLDI
;
A
#
# COMPACT_ATOMS: atom_id res chain seq x y z
N SER A 1 -8.37 3.27 12.58
CA SER A 1 -8.38 2.72 13.94
C SER A 1 -7.03 2.96 14.58
N THR A 2 -6.99 3.61 15.71
CA THR A 2 -5.74 3.90 16.43
C THR A 2 -5.12 2.66 17.09
N ASN A 3 -5.89 1.58 17.23
CA ASN A 3 -5.51 0.38 18.00
C ASN A 3 -5.36 -0.85 17.10
N ASP A 4 -5.15 -0.65 15.81
CA ASP A 4 -5.19 -1.73 14.83
C ASP A 4 -4.03 -1.60 13.82
N LEU A 5 -3.89 -2.59 12.95
CA LEU A 5 -2.88 -2.60 11.91
C LEU A 5 -3.02 -1.38 10.99
N THR A 6 -1.94 -0.64 10.82
CA THR A 6 -1.82 0.48 9.90
C THR A 6 -0.81 0.14 8.82
N SER A 7 -1.12 0.44 7.56
CA SER A 7 -0.28 0.06 6.42
C SER A 7 0.06 1.26 5.56
N LEU A 8 1.29 1.28 5.09
CA LEU A 8 1.87 2.17 4.09
C LEU A 8 2.34 1.32 2.92
N CYS A 9 2.08 1.76 1.71
CA CYS A 9 2.55 1.11 0.49
C CYS A 9 3.16 2.14 -0.45
N TYR A 10 4.30 1.83 -1.02
CA TYR A 10 4.91 2.55 -2.13
C TYR A 10 4.76 1.73 -3.40
N THR A 11 4.41 2.40 -4.48
CA THR A 11 4.28 1.82 -5.82
C THR A 11 5.32 2.44 -6.72
N PHE A 12 6.17 1.61 -7.32
CA PHE A 12 7.23 2.05 -8.22
C PHE A 12 7.04 1.45 -9.61
N PRO A 13 7.35 2.21 -10.69
CA PRO A 13 7.55 1.60 -12.00
C PRO A 13 8.80 0.70 -11.95
N TYR A 14 8.72 -0.48 -12.54
CA TYR A 14 9.84 -1.42 -12.61
C TYR A 14 9.80 -2.20 -13.92
N GLY A 15 10.47 -1.69 -14.93
CA GLY A 15 10.34 -2.20 -16.28
C GLY A 15 8.89 -2.14 -16.77
N ASN A 16 8.38 -3.25 -17.24
CA ASN A 16 6.96 -3.42 -17.60
C ASN A 16 6.07 -3.86 -16.42
N LYS A 17 6.61 -3.85 -15.19
CA LYS A 17 5.94 -4.29 -13.97
C LYS A 17 5.79 -3.13 -12.98
N VAL A 18 5.08 -3.41 -11.92
CA VAL A 18 4.97 -2.56 -10.74
C VAL A 18 5.65 -3.25 -9.58
N ARG A 19 6.53 -2.54 -8.87
CA ARG A 19 7.15 -3.03 -7.64
C ARG A 19 6.51 -2.35 -6.43
N LEU A 20 6.21 -3.14 -5.41
CA LEU A 20 5.64 -2.66 -4.16
C LEU A 20 6.65 -2.77 -3.02
N LEU A 21 6.76 -1.71 -2.25
CA LEU A 21 7.41 -1.71 -0.94
C LEU A 21 6.36 -1.33 0.10
N THR A 22 6.21 -2.15 1.12
CA THR A 22 5.17 -1.96 2.13
C THR A 22 5.78 -1.88 3.53
N ARG A 23 5.23 -0.98 4.36
CA ARG A 23 5.49 -0.91 5.80
C ARG A 23 4.18 -1.08 6.55
N ARG A 24 4.23 -1.73 7.69
CA ARG A 24 3.03 -1.98 8.51
C ARG A 24 3.39 -1.79 9.96
N TYR A 25 2.44 -1.22 10.67
CA TYR A 25 2.60 -0.86 12.07
C TYR A 25 1.46 -1.47 12.87
N ILE A 26 1.79 -1.93 14.09
CA ILE A 26 0.81 -2.47 15.02
C ILE A 26 1.20 -2.02 16.44
N PRO A 27 0.24 -1.63 17.29
CA PRO A 27 0.56 -1.38 18.70
C PRO A 27 1.07 -2.65 19.38
N GLU A 28 2.11 -2.56 20.19
CA GLU A 28 2.69 -3.70 20.90
C GLU A 28 1.66 -4.43 21.76
N PHE A 29 0.70 -3.70 22.34
CA PHE A 29 -0.42 -4.27 23.08
C PHE A 29 -1.12 -5.40 22.28
N GLN A 30 -1.31 -5.25 20.98
CA GLN A 30 -1.99 -6.23 20.13
C GLN A 30 -1.23 -7.55 20.00
N LEU A 31 0.07 -7.54 20.19
CA LEU A 31 0.91 -8.74 20.17
C LEU A 31 0.69 -9.60 21.41
N ASN A 32 0.25 -9.00 22.52
CA ASN A 32 0.04 -9.63 23.80
C ASN A 32 -1.45 -9.82 24.13
N ASN A 33 -2.35 -9.14 23.44
CA ASN A 33 -3.79 -9.19 23.64
C ASN A 33 -4.34 -10.60 23.32
N VAL A 34 -4.81 -11.31 24.34
CA VAL A 34 -5.36 -12.67 24.20
C VAL A 34 -6.61 -12.74 23.34
N ALA A 35 -7.37 -11.65 23.24
CA ALA A 35 -8.55 -11.53 22.39
C ALA A 35 -8.16 -11.41 20.88
N ASN A 36 -6.92 -11.05 20.56
CA ASN A 36 -6.46 -10.99 19.18
C ASN A 36 -6.13 -12.39 18.67
N LYS A 37 -7.02 -12.96 17.86
CA LYS A 37 -6.84 -14.29 17.26
C LYS A 37 -5.58 -14.42 16.40
N ASN A 38 -5.09 -13.33 15.84
CA ASN A 38 -3.94 -13.28 14.95
C ASN A 38 -2.61 -12.98 15.68
N ARG A 39 -2.61 -12.85 17.01
CA ARG A 39 -1.42 -12.41 17.77
C ARG A 39 -0.16 -13.25 17.53
N ALA A 40 -0.30 -14.57 17.40
CA ALA A 40 0.84 -15.47 17.17
C ALA A 40 1.47 -15.22 15.80
N MET A 41 0.66 -15.02 14.77
CA MET A 41 1.08 -14.69 13.42
C MET A 41 1.73 -13.30 13.38
N TYR A 42 1.15 -12.31 14.05
CA TYR A 42 1.71 -10.95 14.13
C TYR A 42 3.07 -10.93 14.82
N ARG A 43 3.26 -11.70 15.90
CA ARG A 43 4.57 -11.86 16.55
C ARG A 43 5.62 -12.45 15.61
N ASN A 44 5.24 -13.42 14.77
CA ASN A 44 6.13 -13.99 13.78
C ASN A 44 6.54 -12.97 12.73
N TRP A 45 5.59 -12.17 12.25
CA TRP A 45 5.87 -11.11 11.28
C TRP A 45 6.73 -9.98 11.86
N VAL A 46 6.53 -9.61 13.12
CA VAL A 46 7.42 -8.65 13.82
C VAL A 46 8.84 -9.22 13.89
N ARG A 47 8.99 -10.48 14.30
CA ARG A 47 10.28 -11.15 14.41
C ARG A 47 11.01 -11.29 13.08
N SER A 48 10.27 -11.45 12.00
CA SER A 48 10.79 -11.57 10.64
C SER A 48 10.92 -10.21 9.92
N GLY A 49 10.62 -9.09 10.59
CA GLY A 49 10.75 -7.74 10.02
C GLY A 49 9.64 -7.32 9.05
N TRP A 50 8.56 -8.12 8.91
CA TRP A 50 7.43 -7.79 8.04
C TRP A 50 6.38 -6.87 8.68
N LEU A 51 6.44 -6.69 9.99
CA LEU A 51 5.53 -5.87 10.77
C LEU A 51 6.32 -5.11 11.84
N ILE A 52 6.07 -3.83 12.01
CA ILE A 52 6.73 -2.95 12.96
C ILE A 52 5.82 -2.80 14.18
N ALA A 53 6.29 -3.20 15.35
CA ALA A 53 5.60 -2.91 16.60
C ALA A 53 5.88 -1.48 17.03
N THR A 54 4.81 -0.73 17.39
CA THR A 54 4.91 0.57 18.02
C THR A 54 4.63 0.44 19.50
N GLU A 55 5.32 1.21 20.33
CA GLU A 55 5.17 1.17 21.78
C GLU A 55 3.74 1.55 22.21
N GLY A 56 3.25 0.88 23.26
CA GLY A 56 1.94 1.18 23.86
C GLY A 56 0.76 0.47 23.22
N ASP A 57 -0.41 1.06 23.36
CA ASP A 57 -1.72 0.53 22.95
C ASP A 57 -2.31 1.18 21.68
N CYS A 58 -1.67 2.24 21.20
CA CYS A 58 -2.05 3.01 20.03
C CYS A 58 -0.95 3.01 18.96
N ILE A 59 -1.34 3.28 17.72
CA ILE A 59 -0.38 3.52 16.63
C ILE A 59 0.40 4.81 16.90
N ASP A 60 1.71 4.73 16.82
CA ASP A 60 2.60 5.87 16.85
C ASP A 60 2.70 6.49 15.44
N TYR A 61 1.98 7.58 15.23
CA TYR A 61 1.99 8.30 13.96
C TYR A 61 3.27 9.11 13.73
N ASP A 62 3.99 9.50 14.79
CA ASP A 62 5.29 10.15 14.66
C ASP A 62 6.32 9.18 14.11
N LYS A 63 6.29 7.91 14.56
CA LYS A 63 7.11 6.84 13.97
C LYS A 63 6.81 6.64 12.50
N ILE A 64 5.54 6.65 12.10
CA ILE A 64 5.14 6.53 10.69
C ILE A 64 5.67 7.71 9.87
N ARG A 65 5.51 8.95 10.37
CA ARG A 65 6.05 10.15 9.74
C ARG A 65 7.56 10.03 9.53
N ASP A 66 8.29 9.68 10.56
CA ASP A 66 9.76 9.61 10.53
C ASP A 66 10.25 8.54 9.53
N ASP A 67 9.55 7.41 9.45
CA ASP A 67 9.85 6.38 8.46
C ASP A 67 9.55 6.86 7.03
N ILE A 68 8.46 7.61 6.80
CA ILE A 68 8.13 8.19 5.49
C ILE A 68 9.21 9.23 5.09
N LEU A 69 9.61 10.12 6.01
CA LEU A 69 10.64 11.12 5.73
C LEU A 69 12.00 10.47 5.41
N LYS A 70 12.36 9.42 6.13
CA LYS A 70 13.55 8.61 5.84
C LYS A 70 13.49 7.92 4.47
N ASP A 71 12.32 7.43 4.10
CA ASP A 71 12.12 6.85 2.77
C ASP A 71 12.17 7.93 1.67
N ALA A 72 11.70 9.15 1.95
CA ALA A 72 11.81 10.29 1.03
C ALA A 72 13.26 10.75 0.76
N GLU A 73 14.20 10.48 1.68
CA GLU A 73 15.63 10.68 1.42
C GLU A 73 16.21 9.68 0.40
N ARG A 74 15.57 8.52 0.26
CA ARG A 74 16.02 7.41 -0.59
C ARG A 74 15.25 7.32 -1.90
N PHE A 75 14.00 7.71 -1.89
CA PHE A 75 13.07 7.61 -3.01
C PHE A 75 12.53 8.98 -3.37
N ASN A 76 12.42 9.26 -4.66
CA ASN A 76 11.74 10.45 -5.15
C ASN A 76 10.22 10.20 -5.07
N ILE A 77 9.64 10.43 -3.89
CA ILE A 77 8.19 10.30 -3.66
C ILE A 77 7.48 11.43 -4.41
N LYS A 78 6.78 11.10 -5.47
CA LYS A 78 6.07 12.07 -6.32
C LYS A 78 4.78 12.54 -5.67
N MET A 79 4.00 11.61 -5.13
CA MET A 79 2.69 11.90 -4.53
C MET A 79 2.37 10.87 -3.45
N THR A 80 1.69 11.30 -2.40
CA THR A 80 1.23 10.43 -1.32
C THR A 80 -0.30 10.47 -1.26
N GLY A 81 -0.94 9.35 -1.59
CA GLY A 81 -2.38 9.15 -1.42
C GLY A 81 -2.73 8.77 0.01
N PHE A 82 -3.76 9.40 0.59
CA PHE A 82 -4.02 9.23 2.00
C PHE A 82 -5.52 9.16 2.34
N ASP A 83 -5.87 8.33 3.33
CA ASP A 83 -7.25 8.18 3.81
C ASP A 83 -7.71 9.43 4.58
N VAL A 84 -8.73 10.11 4.06
CA VAL A 84 -9.24 11.38 4.58
C VAL A 84 -9.70 11.34 6.05
N TRP A 85 -10.04 10.16 6.58
CA TRP A 85 -10.68 10.03 7.89
C TRP A 85 -9.71 9.84 9.06
N ASN A 86 -8.48 9.40 8.83
CA ASN A 86 -7.67 8.84 9.92
C ASN A 86 -6.32 9.53 10.20
N ALA A 87 -5.89 10.54 9.44
CA ALA A 87 -4.52 11.05 9.58
C ALA A 87 -4.33 12.53 9.25
N THR A 88 -5.26 13.42 9.62
CA THR A 88 -5.15 14.85 9.34
C THR A 88 -3.85 15.45 9.89
N HIS A 89 -3.41 15.03 11.08
CA HIS A 89 -2.17 15.51 11.69
C HIS A 89 -0.94 15.05 10.89
N LEU A 90 -0.85 13.77 10.58
CA LEU A 90 0.23 13.20 9.76
C LEU A 90 0.31 13.88 8.39
N ARG A 91 -0.82 14.10 7.73
CA ARG A 91 -0.90 14.84 6.47
C ARG A 91 -0.24 16.22 6.59
N THR A 92 -0.64 17.01 7.60
CA THR A 92 -0.11 18.36 7.80
C THR A 92 1.41 18.34 8.02
N GLN A 93 1.91 17.36 8.78
CA GLN A 93 3.35 17.20 9.02
C GLN A 93 4.12 16.83 7.74
N LEU A 94 3.58 15.93 6.91
CA LEU A 94 4.21 15.54 5.64
C LEU A 94 4.19 16.69 4.62
N GLN A 95 3.10 17.45 4.54
CA GLN A 95 3.02 18.65 3.70
C GLN A 95 4.01 19.73 4.16
N ALA A 96 4.15 19.95 5.48
CA ALA A 96 5.14 20.87 6.03
C ALA A 96 6.59 20.44 5.73
N ALA A 97 6.83 19.14 5.56
CA ALA A 97 8.11 18.58 5.14
C ALA A 97 8.33 18.61 3.60
N GLY A 98 7.41 19.19 2.83
CA GLY A 98 7.53 19.37 1.38
C GLY A 98 7.04 18.18 0.54
N LEU A 99 6.37 17.19 1.14
CA LEU A 99 5.78 16.10 0.38
C LEU A 99 4.41 16.50 -0.19
N GLU A 100 4.16 16.10 -1.42
CA GLU A 100 2.83 16.23 -2.03
C GLU A 100 1.90 15.16 -1.47
N VAL A 101 0.79 15.60 -0.85
CA VAL A 101 -0.15 14.71 -0.15
C VAL A 101 -1.56 15.01 -0.61
N GLU A 102 -2.17 14.02 -1.25
CA GLU A 102 -3.50 14.11 -1.83
C GLU A 102 -4.50 13.18 -1.13
N PRO A 103 -5.76 13.60 -0.95
CA PRO A 103 -6.78 12.74 -0.41
C PRO A 103 -7.13 11.61 -1.39
N PHE A 104 -7.24 10.38 -0.88
CA PHE A 104 -7.76 9.25 -1.63
C PHE A 104 -9.13 8.84 -1.07
N PRO A 105 -10.25 9.32 -1.64
CA PRO A 105 -11.57 8.94 -1.19
C PRO A 105 -11.84 7.45 -1.40
N GLN A 106 -12.27 6.74 -0.35
CA GLN A 106 -12.58 5.31 -0.43
C GLN A 106 -13.98 5.05 -1.01
N THR A 107 -14.27 5.65 -2.17
CA THR A 107 -15.54 5.51 -2.89
C THR A 107 -15.48 4.41 -3.95
N TYR A 108 -16.64 3.96 -4.43
CA TYR A 108 -16.72 3.03 -5.54
C TYR A 108 -16.07 3.56 -6.81
N GLN A 109 -16.35 4.82 -7.16
CA GLN A 109 -15.79 5.46 -8.35
C GLN A 109 -14.27 5.51 -8.32
N ARG A 110 -13.69 5.73 -7.12
CA ARG A 110 -12.24 5.81 -6.98
C ARG A 110 -11.57 4.44 -6.97
N PHE A 111 -12.14 3.47 -6.26
CA PHE A 111 -11.55 2.14 -6.15
C PHE A 111 -11.81 1.24 -7.36
N SER A 112 -12.98 1.35 -8.02
CA SER A 112 -13.37 0.39 -9.05
C SER A 112 -12.37 0.28 -10.21
N PRO A 113 -11.94 1.37 -10.87
CA PRO A 113 -10.95 1.28 -11.95
C PRO A 113 -9.60 0.73 -11.43
N VAL A 114 -9.17 1.21 -10.27
CA VAL A 114 -7.90 0.77 -9.65
C VAL A 114 -7.92 -0.73 -9.33
N ALA A 115 -9.00 -1.23 -8.72
CA ALA A 115 -9.12 -2.64 -8.35
C ALA A 115 -9.15 -3.56 -9.59
N LYS A 116 -9.88 -3.16 -10.63
CA LYS A 116 -9.91 -3.90 -11.91
C LYS A 116 -8.54 -3.92 -12.59
N SER A 117 -7.83 -2.80 -12.63
CA SER A 117 -6.47 -2.73 -13.17
C SER A 117 -5.50 -3.58 -12.34
N ALA A 118 -5.57 -3.50 -11.00
CA ALA A 118 -4.73 -4.30 -10.11
C ALA A 118 -4.97 -5.81 -10.31
N GLU A 119 -6.22 -6.25 -10.47
CA GLU A 119 -6.56 -7.64 -10.74
C GLU A 119 -5.91 -8.13 -12.05
N VAL A 120 -5.96 -7.33 -13.12
CA VAL A 120 -5.29 -7.65 -14.38
C VAL A 120 -3.78 -7.81 -14.18
N LEU A 121 -3.13 -6.89 -13.46
CA LEU A 121 -1.69 -6.97 -13.20
C LEU A 121 -1.31 -8.17 -12.33
N ILE A 122 -2.11 -8.50 -11.32
CA ILE A 122 -1.91 -9.69 -10.48
C ILE A 122 -2.00 -10.96 -11.35
N ASN A 123 -3.05 -11.10 -12.17
CA ASN A 123 -3.25 -12.25 -13.02
C ASN A 123 -2.14 -12.41 -14.07
N ARG A 124 -1.55 -11.31 -14.53
CA ARG A 124 -0.42 -11.29 -15.46
C ARG A 124 0.95 -11.43 -14.78
N GLN A 125 0.99 -11.57 -13.46
CA GLN A 125 2.24 -11.62 -12.66
C GLN A 125 3.13 -10.38 -12.88
N MET A 126 2.49 -9.22 -13.04
CA MET A 126 3.16 -7.94 -13.27
C MET A 126 3.33 -7.11 -11.98
N ILE A 127 3.04 -7.69 -10.81
CA ILE A 127 3.27 -7.06 -9.51
C ILE A 127 4.37 -7.81 -8.76
N GLU A 128 5.40 -7.09 -8.37
CA GLU A 128 6.51 -7.59 -7.56
C GLU A 128 6.42 -7.04 -6.13
N HIS A 129 6.47 -7.91 -5.14
CA HIS A 129 6.40 -7.56 -3.71
C HIS A 129 7.38 -8.34 -2.83
N ASN A 130 8.46 -8.87 -3.40
CA ASN A 130 9.54 -9.60 -2.71
C ASN A 130 9.06 -10.73 -1.78
N GLY A 131 7.97 -11.42 -2.14
CA GLY A 131 7.43 -12.51 -1.33
C GLY A 131 6.78 -12.06 -0.02
N ASP A 132 6.33 -10.81 0.07
CA ASP A 132 5.71 -10.21 1.24
C ASP A 132 4.50 -11.02 1.77
N PRO A 133 4.63 -11.72 2.91
CA PRO A 133 3.58 -12.62 3.40
C PRO A 133 2.38 -11.86 3.98
N VAL A 134 2.59 -10.63 4.47
CA VAL A 134 1.51 -9.83 5.05
C VAL A 134 0.64 -9.24 3.96
N LEU A 135 1.24 -8.78 2.84
CA LEU A 135 0.49 -8.33 1.69
C LEU A 135 -0.28 -9.49 1.04
N ALA A 136 0.38 -10.64 0.83
CA ALA A 136 -0.27 -11.83 0.29
C ALA A 136 -1.45 -12.28 1.15
N TRP A 137 -1.28 -12.32 2.47
CA TRP A 137 -2.35 -12.63 3.41
C TRP A 137 -3.48 -11.59 3.37
N ALA A 138 -3.17 -10.31 3.31
CA ALA A 138 -4.19 -9.27 3.23
C ALA A 138 -4.99 -9.38 1.92
N LEU A 139 -4.32 -9.60 0.78
CA LEU A 139 -4.96 -9.80 -0.52
C LEU A 139 -5.89 -11.02 -0.53
N SER A 140 -5.48 -12.15 0.08
CA SER A 140 -6.31 -13.36 0.17
C SER A 140 -7.57 -13.20 1.02
N ASN A 141 -7.64 -12.15 1.86
CA ASN A 141 -8.80 -11.83 2.69
C ASN A 141 -9.70 -10.74 2.10
N VAL A 142 -9.31 -10.13 0.96
CA VAL A 142 -10.13 -9.08 0.35
C VAL A 142 -11.45 -9.64 -0.13
N VAL A 143 -12.54 -9.01 0.32
CA VAL A 143 -13.87 -9.20 -0.22
C VAL A 143 -14.25 -7.92 -0.93
N MET A 144 -14.53 -8.00 -2.23
CA MET A 144 -15.05 -6.88 -3.00
C MET A 144 -16.56 -6.80 -2.83
N GLU A 145 -17.09 -5.60 -2.64
CA GLU A 145 -18.51 -5.32 -2.76
C GLU A 145 -18.78 -4.57 -4.04
N THR A 146 -19.98 -4.78 -4.60
CA THR A 146 -20.39 -4.22 -5.88
C THR A 146 -21.60 -3.31 -5.66
N ASP A 147 -21.63 -2.15 -6.29
CA ASP A 147 -22.78 -1.27 -6.36
C ASP A 147 -23.73 -1.63 -7.53
N ALA A 148 -24.86 -0.90 -7.63
CA ALA A 148 -25.84 -1.10 -8.70
C ALA A 148 -25.31 -0.87 -10.12
N ASN A 149 -24.19 -0.16 -10.26
CA ASN A 149 -23.53 0.16 -11.54
C ASN A 149 -22.33 -0.77 -11.84
N ALA A 150 -22.21 -1.89 -11.13
CA ALA A 150 -21.10 -2.82 -11.22
C ALA A 150 -19.72 -2.22 -10.87
N ASN A 151 -19.67 -1.14 -10.10
CA ASN A 151 -18.44 -0.66 -9.52
C ASN A 151 -18.09 -1.48 -8.29
N ILE A 152 -16.80 -1.73 -8.09
CA ILE A 152 -16.30 -2.55 -6.98
C ILE A 152 -15.41 -1.75 -6.04
N LYS A 153 -15.42 -2.12 -4.76
CA LYS A 153 -14.44 -1.64 -3.79
C LYS A 153 -14.20 -2.67 -2.67
N PRO A 154 -13.05 -2.62 -1.97
CA PRO A 154 -12.80 -3.48 -0.82
C PRO A 154 -13.80 -3.22 0.32
N ASN A 155 -14.35 -4.29 0.90
CA ASN A 155 -15.23 -4.21 2.06
C ASN A 155 -14.56 -4.78 3.31
N LYS A 156 -14.08 -3.91 4.20
CA LYS A 156 -13.45 -4.29 5.48
C LYS A 156 -14.39 -5.03 6.43
N LYS A 157 -15.71 -4.79 6.34
CA LYS A 157 -16.70 -5.43 7.23
C LYS A 157 -17.00 -6.87 6.83
N LYS A 158 -16.92 -7.20 5.55
CA LYS A 158 -17.15 -8.54 5.01
C LYS A 158 -15.88 -9.41 5.03
N ALA A 159 -14.71 -8.80 5.15
CA ALA A 159 -13.45 -9.52 5.23
C ALA A 159 -13.33 -10.30 6.55
N ALA A 160 -12.89 -11.55 6.48
CA ALA A 160 -12.70 -12.40 7.66
C ALA A 160 -11.53 -11.94 8.56
N ASN A 161 -10.56 -11.26 7.97
CA ASN A 161 -9.36 -10.74 8.60
C ASN A 161 -9.03 -9.33 8.12
N LYS A 162 -7.88 -8.80 8.58
CA LYS A 162 -7.43 -7.46 8.22
C LYS A 162 -6.97 -7.39 6.77
N ILE A 163 -7.42 -6.36 6.06
CA ILE A 163 -7.09 -6.10 4.65
C ILE A 163 -6.37 -4.76 4.45
N ASP A 164 -5.85 -4.16 5.53
CA ASP A 164 -5.27 -2.81 5.49
C ASP A 164 -4.09 -2.70 4.51
N SER A 165 -3.25 -3.75 4.42
CA SER A 165 -2.15 -3.78 3.44
C SER A 165 -2.64 -3.84 2.00
N ALA A 166 -3.72 -4.57 1.72
CA ALA A 166 -4.32 -4.62 0.40
C ALA A 166 -5.00 -3.28 0.03
N VAL A 167 -5.67 -2.65 0.99
CA VAL A 167 -6.26 -1.30 0.79
C VAL A 167 -5.15 -0.27 0.55
N ALA A 168 -4.06 -0.29 1.33
CA ALA A 168 -2.93 0.61 1.14
C ALA A 168 -2.27 0.40 -0.23
N PHE A 169 -2.13 -0.85 -0.69
CA PHE A 169 -1.67 -1.14 -2.04
C PHE A 169 -2.59 -0.51 -3.09
N LEU A 170 -3.89 -0.74 -3.02
CA LEU A 170 -4.83 -0.17 -3.99
C LEU A 170 -4.82 1.37 -3.98
N MET A 171 -4.70 1.98 -2.81
CA MET A 171 -4.59 3.45 -2.69
C MET A 171 -3.30 3.95 -3.34
N SER A 172 -2.15 3.35 -3.03
CA SER A 172 -0.86 3.71 -3.59
C SER A 172 -0.83 3.50 -5.11
N PHE A 173 -1.36 2.38 -5.59
CA PHE A 173 -1.46 2.09 -7.01
C PHE A 173 -2.40 3.06 -7.74
N GLY A 174 -3.55 3.40 -7.14
CA GLY A 174 -4.46 4.40 -7.70
C GLY A 174 -3.87 5.82 -7.70
N THR A 175 -3.02 6.16 -6.73
CA THR A 175 -2.26 7.41 -6.72
C THR A 175 -1.18 7.40 -7.82
N TYR A 176 -0.49 6.27 -7.99
CA TYR A 176 0.45 6.05 -9.08
C TYR A 176 -0.21 6.25 -10.46
N GLN A 177 -1.42 5.70 -10.67
CA GLN A 177 -2.15 5.86 -11.93
C GLN A 177 -2.57 7.31 -12.21
N LEU A 178 -2.76 8.14 -11.19
CA LEU A 178 -3.04 9.59 -11.39
C LEU A 178 -1.84 10.31 -11.97
N GLU A 179 -0.64 9.98 -11.49
CA GLU A 179 0.59 10.62 -11.91
C GLU A 179 1.06 10.12 -13.28
N TYR A 180 0.99 8.81 -13.51
CA TYR A 180 1.56 8.18 -14.69
C TYR A 180 0.51 7.69 -15.71
N GLY A 181 -0.78 7.82 -15.42
CA GLY A 181 -1.87 7.31 -16.26
C GLY A 181 -1.88 5.77 -16.30
N ASP A 182 -2.57 5.23 -17.29
CA ASP A 182 -2.58 3.78 -17.55
C ASP A 182 -1.31 3.29 -18.30
N LEU A 183 -0.22 4.05 -18.23
CA LEU A 183 1.05 3.82 -18.91
C LEU A 183 1.69 2.44 -18.69
N ILE A 184 1.22 1.69 -17.68
CA ILE A 184 1.60 0.28 -17.50
C ILE A 184 1.17 -0.59 -18.69
N PHE A 185 0.17 -0.15 -19.46
CA PHE A 185 -0.36 -0.90 -20.62
C PHE A 185 0.17 -0.40 -21.97
N GLU A 186 0.67 0.83 -22.01
CA GLU A 186 1.24 1.46 -23.21
C GLU A 186 2.62 2.03 -22.90
N LEU A 187 3.59 1.16 -22.61
CA LEU A 187 4.99 1.56 -22.79
C LEU A 187 5.14 1.92 -24.26
N SER A 188 5.37 3.20 -24.58
CA SER A 188 5.74 3.60 -25.93
C SER A 188 6.96 2.78 -26.37
N GLU A 189 7.10 2.54 -27.67
CA GLU A 189 8.26 1.79 -28.21
C GLU A 189 9.59 2.43 -27.78
N GLU A 190 9.64 3.76 -27.58
CA GLU A 190 10.78 4.48 -26.99
C GLU A 190 11.12 4.05 -25.56
N HIS A 191 10.10 3.83 -24.69
CA HIS A 191 10.32 3.32 -23.34
C HIS A 191 10.74 1.85 -23.32
N LYS A 192 10.27 1.04 -24.29
CA LYS A 192 10.72 -0.34 -24.44
C LYS A 192 12.18 -0.40 -24.86
N GLN A 193 12.59 0.44 -25.82
CA GLN A 193 14.00 0.55 -26.25
C GLN A 193 14.92 1.00 -25.13
N ALA A 194 14.56 2.06 -24.37
CA ALA A 194 15.33 2.53 -23.23
C ALA A 194 15.47 1.47 -22.12
N LEU A 195 14.46 0.61 -21.92
CA LEU A 195 14.51 -0.50 -20.97
C LEU A 195 15.36 -1.67 -21.47
N GLU A 196 15.36 -1.96 -22.77
CA GLU A 196 16.25 -2.97 -23.36
C GLU A 196 17.71 -2.52 -23.27
N GLU A 197 18.01 -1.24 -23.52
CA GLU A 197 19.35 -0.67 -23.36
C GLU A 197 19.83 -0.71 -21.90
N PHE A 198 18.94 -0.45 -20.92
CA PHE A 198 19.26 -0.51 -19.49
C PHE A 198 19.46 -1.93 -18.96
N ASN A 199 18.69 -2.91 -19.47
CA ASN A 199 18.82 -4.34 -19.10
C ASN A 199 20.01 -5.02 -19.80
N GLY A 200 20.57 -4.41 -20.86
CA GLY A 200 21.78 -4.88 -21.55
C GLY A 200 23.10 -4.44 -20.92
N LEU A 201 23.04 -3.64 -19.86
CA LEU A 201 24.22 -3.28 -19.06
C LEU A 201 24.37 -4.30 -17.93
N ASP A 202 25.17 -5.34 -18.16
CA ASP A 202 25.66 -6.25 -17.11
C ASP A 202 26.39 -5.43 -16.03
N ILE A 203 25.78 -5.38 -14.81
CA ILE A 203 26.40 -4.90 -13.58
C ILE A 203 26.52 -6.07 -12.62
#